data_9186efe36c5db24a9b4b5c4f0c966596
#
_entry.id   9186efe36c5db24a9b4b5c4f0c966596
#
_cell.length_a   1.000
_cell.length_b   1.000
_cell.length_c   1.000
_cell.angle_alpha   90.00
_cell.angle_beta   90.00
_cell.angle_gamma   90.00
#
_symmetry.space_group_name_H-M   'P 1'
#
loop_
_entity.id
_entity.type
_entity.pdbx_description
1 polymer ?
#
loop_
_entity_poly.entity_id
_entity_poly.type
_entity_poly.pdbx_seq_one_letter_code
_entity_poly.pdbx_strand_id
1 'polypeptide(L)'
;MSNRQLTVRGLIIGALGSIVLTMSSMFIALKLSSVPWPIMFVVLVSMFILKLCGNTNLQEINVTQTAMSAGAMVAGGLAFTIPGIWMLNPDADVNLGDLLAVTLGGVVLGLIFTALFRNCLLYTSDAADDLIGVD
;
A
#
# COMPACT_ATOMS: atom_id res chain seq x y z
N MET A 1 -7.52 12.22 -26.53
CA MET A 1 -7.70 12.26 -25.06
C MET A 1 -6.44 11.67 -24.47
N SER A 2 -5.69 12.44 -23.71
CA SER A 2 -4.39 11.98 -23.15
C SER A 2 -4.65 10.93 -22.08
N ASN A 3 -4.31 9.67 -22.37
CA ASN A 3 -4.35 8.55 -21.42
C ASN A 3 -3.21 8.68 -20.38
N ARG A 4 -3.15 9.78 -19.66
CA ARG A 4 -2.21 9.92 -18.55
C ARG A 4 -2.78 9.15 -17.35
N GLN A 5 -2.28 7.94 -17.14
CA GLN A 5 -2.63 7.10 -15.99
C GLN A 5 -2.16 7.74 -14.68
N LEU A 6 -1.00 8.39 -14.71
CA LEU A 6 -0.42 9.13 -13.59
C LEU A 6 -0.82 10.61 -13.67
N THR A 7 -1.77 10.99 -12.82
CA THR A 7 -2.18 12.38 -12.63
C THR A 7 -1.55 12.91 -11.34
N VAL A 8 -0.91 14.08 -11.39
CA VAL A 8 -0.32 14.71 -10.21
C VAL A 8 -1.34 14.86 -9.08
N ARG A 9 -2.59 15.14 -9.45
CA ARG A 9 -3.72 15.19 -8.53
C ARG A 9 -3.98 13.88 -7.82
N GLY A 10 -4.05 12.75 -8.56
CA GLY A 10 -4.23 11.41 -7.99
C GLY A 10 -3.06 11.01 -7.09
N LEU A 11 -1.84 11.43 -7.43
CA LEU A 11 -0.65 11.18 -6.61
C LEU A 11 -0.70 11.94 -5.27
N ILE A 12 -1.08 13.21 -5.28
CA ILE A 12 -1.21 14.03 -4.06
C ILE A 12 -2.31 13.49 -3.16
N ILE A 13 -3.48 13.19 -3.72
CA ILE A 13 -4.60 12.59 -2.97
C ILE A 13 -4.19 11.21 -2.43
N GLY A 14 -3.50 10.41 -3.23
CA GLY A 14 -2.97 9.11 -2.83
C GLY A 14 -1.99 9.21 -1.66
N ALA A 15 -1.06 10.17 -1.71
CA ALA A 15 -0.08 10.40 -0.65
C ALA A 15 -0.74 10.86 0.67
N LEU A 16 -1.65 11.84 0.61
CA LEU A 16 -2.39 12.31 1.78
C LEU A 16 -3.30 11.20 2.36
N GLY A 17 -3.99 10.48 1.48
CA GLY A 17 -4.81 9.34 1.88
C GLY A 17 -4.00 8.21 2.50
N SER A 18 -2.77 7.95 2.01
CA SER A 18 -1.89 6.93 2.58
C SER A 18 -1.49 7.25 4.02
N ILE A 19 -1.24 8.52 4.35
CA ILE A 19 -0.91 8.94 5.73
C ILE A 19 -2.07 8.63 6.67
N VAL A 20 -3.29 9.03 6.30
CA VAL A 20 -4.49 8.80 7.12
C VAL A 20 -4.76 7.31 7.28
N LEU A 21 -4.66 6.54 6.18
CA LEU A 21 -4.88 5.10 6.21
C LEU A 21 -3.79 4.36 7.00
N THR A 22 -2.54 4.81 6.92
CA THR A 22 -1.43 4.24 7.72
C THR A 22 -1.70 4.40 9.20
N MET A 23 -2.09 5.59 9.65
CA MET A 23 -2.45 5.84 11.06
C MET A 23 -3.64 5.00 11.50
N SER A 24 -4.69 4.95 10.70
CA SER A 24 -5.89 4.16 11.01
C SER A 24 -5.60 2.67 11.05
N SER A 25 -4.86 2.15 10.08
CA SER A 25 -4.47 0.73 10.01
C SER A 25 -3.58 0.31 11.18
N MET A 26 -2.63 1.16 11.57
CA MET A 26 -1.77 0.92 12.74
C MET A 26 -2.59 0.83 14.02
N PHE A 27 -3.53 1.76 14.22
CA PHE A 27 -4.40 1.76 15.39
C PHE A 27 -5.29 0.51 15.45
N ILE A 28 -5.89 0.12 14.33
CA ILE A 28 -6.74 -1.07 14.23
C ILE A 28 -5.92 -2.34 14.46
N ALA A 29 -4.73 -2.44 13.87
CA ALA A 29 -3.85 -3.59 14.02
C ALA A 29 -3.44 -3.81 15.48
N LEU A 30 -3.09 -2.74 16.19
CA LEU A 30 -2.73 -2.82 17.62
C LEU A 30 -3.93 -3.18 18.52
N LYS A 31 -5.14 -2.76 18.16
CA LYS A 31 -6.36 -3.03 18.95
C LYS A 31 -6.93 -4.42 18.69
N LEU A 32 -6.97 -4.86 17.45
CA LEU A 32 -7.63 -6.09 17.04
C LEU A 32 -6.64 -7.25 16.82
N SER A 33 -5.33 -7.00 16.92
CA SER A 33 -4.25 -7.97 16.61
C SER A 33 -4.41 -8.61 15.22
N SER A 34 -5.15 -7.95 14.34
CA SER A 34 -5.32 -8.37 12.94
C SER A 34 -5.26 -7.16 12.03
N VAL A 35 -4.66 -7.34 10.88
CA VAL A 35 -4.67 -6.30 9.83
C VAL A 35 -5.91 -6.56 8.97
N PRO A 36 -6.96 -5.73 9.08
CA PRO A 36 -8.05 -5.83 8.13
C PRO A 36 -7.50 -5.51 6.73
N TRP A 37 -7.87 -6.32 5.74
CA TRP A 37 -7.53 -6.04 4.35
C TRP A 37 -8.33 -4.81 3.91
N PRO A 38 -7.75 -3.60 3.92
CA PRO A 38 -8.51 -2.38 3.73
C PRO A 38 -8.83 -2.10 2.25
N ILE A 39 -8.48 -3.04 1.34
CA ILE A 39 -8.54 -2.81 -0.11
C ILE A 39 -9.91 -2.32 -0.54
N MET A 40 -10.99 -2.97 -0.10
CA MET A 40 -12.35 -2.56 -0.47
C MET A 40 -12.69 -1.17 0.06
N PHE A 41 -12.29 -0.87 1.29
CA PHE A 41 -12.52 0.44 1.90
C PHE A 41 -11.72 1.54 1.19
N VAL A 42 -10.45 1.25 0.86
CA VAL A 42 -9.58 2.18 0.14
C VAL A 42 -10.11 2.49 -1.25
N VAL A 43 -10.64 1.48 -1.97
CA VAL A 43 -11.28 1.67 -3.29
C VAL A 43 -12.46 2.62 -3.17
N LEU A 44 -13.35 2.38 -2.21
CA LEU A 44 -14.54 3.23 -2.01
C LEU A 44 -14.16 4.67 -1.65
N VAL A 45 -13.21 4.85 -0.73
CA VAL A 45 -12.74 6.18 -0.32
C VAL A 45 -12.05 6.91 -1.47
N SER A 46 -11.17 6.23 -2.23
CA SER A 46 -10.49 6.83 -3.38
C SER A 46 -11.49 7.22 -4.47
N MET A 47 -12.47 6.36 -4.75
CA MET A 47 -13.53 6.64 -5.73
C MET A 47 -14.39 7.83 -5.29
N PHE A 48 -14.77 7.90 -4.01
CA PHE A 48 -15.58 8.98 -3.47
C PHE A 48 -14.85 10.32 -3.53
N ILE A 49 -13.61 10.38 -3.06
CA ILE A 49 -12.80 11.62 -3.05
C ILE A 49 -12.55 12.10 -4.48
N LEU A 50 -12.17 11.20 -5.39
CA LEU A 50 -11.88 11.57 -6.77
C LEU A 50 -13.14 12.02 -7.52
N LYS A 51 -14.31 11.39 -7.29
CA LYS A 51 -15.57 11.84 -7.87
C LYS A 51 -16.02 13.21 -7.36
N LEU A 52 -15.81 13.50 -6.08
CA LEU A 52 -16.07 14.84 -5.52
C LEU A 52 -15.18 15.91 -6.15
N CYS A 53 -13.95 15.54 -6.52
CA CYS A 53 -13.01 16.45 -7.17
C CYS A 53 -13.27 16.67 -8.67
N GLY A 54 -14.23 15.97 -9.29
CA GLY A 54 -14.63 16.13 -10.70
C GLY A 54 -14.09 15.03 -11.62
N ASN A 55 -14.19 15.22 -12.93
CA ASN A 55 -13.91 14.25 -14.00
C ASN A 55 -12.74 13.30 -13.71
N THR A 56 -13.01 12.04 -13.40
CA THR A 56 -12.03 11.00 -13.04
C THR A 56 -12.14 9.81 -13.99
N ASN A 57 -10.97 9.24 -14.33
CA ASN A 57 -10.88 7.98 -15.08
C ASN A 57 -10.66 6.81 -14.11
N LEU A 58 -11.15 5.62 -14.48
CA LEU A 58 -10.91 4.38 -13.70
C LEU A 58 -9.43 4.11 -13.46
N GLN A 59 -8.57 4.48 -14.42
CA GLN A 59 -7.13 4.34 -14.30
C GLN A 59 -6.54 5.25 -13.20
N GLU A 60 -7.06 6.48 -13.06
CA GLU A 60 -6.65 7.41 -11.99
C GLU A 60 -7.06 6.88 -10.61
N ILE A 61 -8.27 6.32 -10.50
CA ILE A 61 -8.75 5.68 -9.27
C ILE A 61 -7.84 4.53 -8.86
N ASN A 62 -7.44 3.69 -9.80
CA ASN A 62 -6.56 2.54 -9.56
C ASN A 62 -5.18 2.95 -9.04
N VAL A 63 -4.57 3.96 -9.65
CA VAL A 63 -3.27 4.51 -9.21
C VAL A 63 -3.38 5.13 -7.81
N THR A 64 -4.42 5.92 -7.57
CA THR A 64 -4.66 6.55 -6.27
C THR A 64 -4.90 5.52 -5.17
N GLN A 65 -5.71 4.50 -5.44
CA GLN A 65 -5.95 3.37 -4.53
C GLN A 65 -4.65 2.62 -4.20
N THR A 66 -3.84 2.34 -5.21
CA THR A 66 -2.55 1.65 -5.02
C THR A 66 -1.61 2.47 -4.15
N ALA A 67 -1.54 3.78 -4.37
CA ALA A 67 -0.75 4.69 -3.55
C ALA A 67 -1.25 4.75 -2.09
N MET A 68 -2.57 4.78 -1.88
CA MET A 68 -3.17 4.76 -0.54
C MET A 68 -2.92 3.44 0.19
N SER A 69 -3.06 2.29 -0.51
CA SER A 69 -2.90 0.97 0.10
C SER A 69 -1.44 0.65 0.46
N ALA A 70 -0.47 1.22 -0.25
CA ALA A 70 0.95 1.03 0.04
C ALA A 70 1.30 1.45 1.48
N GLY A 71 0.79 2.59 1.96
CA GLY A 71 0.98 3.04 3.33
C GLY A 71 0.40 2.07 4.37
N ALA A 72 -0.79 1.54 4.11
CA ALA A 72 -1.43 0.56 5.01
C ALA A 72 -0.65 -0.75 5.11
N MET A 73 -0.01 -1.20 4.02
CA MET A 73 0.85 -2.40 4.01
C MET A 73 2.11 -2.21 4.86
N VAL A 74 2.76 -1.05 4.75
CA VAL A 74 3.93 -0.72 5.59
C VAL A 74 3.53 -0.66 7.06
N ALA A 75 2.40 -0.04 7.39
CA ALA A 75 1.87 0.00 8.75
C ALA A 75 1.61 -1.39 9.32
N GLY A 76 1.06 -2.30 8.51
CA GLY A 76 0.85 -3.69 8.89
C GLY A 76 2.16 -4.40 9.26
N GLY A 77 3.19 -4.25 8.44
CA GLY A 77 4.51 -4.80 8.73
C GLY A 77 5.07 -4.30 10.06
N LEU A 78 5.03 -2.99 10.29
CA LEU A 78 5.53 -2.39 11.54
C LEU A 78 4.71 -2.79 12.76
N ALA A 79 3.38 -2.88 12.63
CA ALA A 79 2.49 -3.23 13.73
C ALA A 79 2.74 -4.64 14.30
N PHE A 80 3.28 -5.55 13.49
CA PHE A 80 3.64 -6.90 13.96
C PHE A 80 5.09 -7.00 14.41
N THR A 81 6.02 -6.27 13.79
CA THR A 81 7.44 -6.34 14.14
C THR A 81 7.76 -5.62 15.43
N ILE A 82 7.22 -4.45 15.69
CA ILE A 82 7.55 -3.65 16.89
C ILE A 82 7.15 -4.37 18.19
N PRO A 83 5.91 -4.86 18.36
CA PRO A 83 5.55 -5.63 19.54
C PRO A 83 6.38 -6.90 19.73
N GLY A 84 6.77 -7.55 18.62
CA GLY A 84 7.63 -8.73 18.66
C GLY A 84 9.02 -8.46 19.29
N ILE A 85 9.59 -7.29 19.03
CA ILE A 85 10.86 -6.87 19.63
C ILE A 85 10.74 -6.76 21.17
N TRP A 86 9.67 -6.12 21.65
CA TRP A 86 9.44 -5.96 23.09
C TRP A 86 9.08 -7.27 23.79
N MET A 87 8.44 -8.21 23.09
CA MET A 87 8.19 -9.55 23.64
C MET A 87 9.48 -10.36 23.83
N LEU A 88 10.45 -10.17 22.95
CA LEU A 88 11.75 -10.84 23.03
C LEU A 88 12.70 -10.16 24.02
N ASN A 89 12.66 -8.84 24.10
CA ASN A 89 13.52 -8.05 24.98
C ASN A 89 12.73 -6.84 25.51
N PRO A 90 12.14 -6.94 26.72
CA PRO A 90 11.32 -5.88 27.31
C PRO A 90 12.06 -4.57 27.55
N ASP A 91 13.39 -4.63 27.71
CA ASP A 91 14.26 -3.49 27.97
C ASP A 91 14.87 -2.90 26.67
N ALA A 92 14.41 -3.33 25.51
CA ALA A 92 14.92 -2.83 24.24
C ALA A 92 14.46 -1.38 23.99
N ASP A 93 15.40 -0.46 24.05
CA ASP A 93 15.19 0.91 23.57
C ASP A 93 15.13 0.92 22.03
N VAL A 94 13.90 0.96 21.49
CA VAL A 94 13.69 1.06 20.05
C VAL A 94 13.94 2.51 19.62
N ASN A 95 15.11 2.77 19.07
CA ASN A 95 15.46 4.07 18.55
C ASN A 95 14.71 4.34 17.23
N LEU A 96 14.03 5.48 17.15
CA LEU A 96 13.25 5.87 15.95
C LEU A 96 14.12 5.93 14.69
N GLY A 97 15.38 6.33 14.83
CA GLY A 97 16.32 6.39 13.71
C GLY A 97 16.64 5.02 13.11
N ASP A 98 16.88 4.03 13.97
CA ASP A 98 17.16 2.66 13.54
C ASP A 98 15.92 2.01 12.91
N LEU A 99 14.74 2.27 13.48
CA LEU A 99 13.47 1.81 12.93
C LEU A 99 13.23 2.36 11.52
N LEU A 100 13.47 3.65 11.31
CA LEU A 100 13.34 4.28 10.00
C LEU A 100 14.36 3.73 8.99
N ALA A 101 15.60 3.53 9.40
CA ALA A 101 16.66 2.98 8.55
C ALA A 101 16.32 1.56 8.07
N VAL A 102 15.87 0.70 8.97
CA VAL A 102 15.46 -0.68 8.65
C VAL A 102 14.23 -0.68 7.74
N THR A 103 13.24 0.16 8.03
CA THR A 103 12.02 0.26 7.21
C THR A 103 12.35 0.74 5.80
N LEU A 104 13.17 1.77 5.64
CA LEU A 104 13.61 2.26 4.33
C LEU A 104 14.43 1.21 3.58
N GLY A 105 15.33 0.51 4.26
CA GLY A 105 16.07 -0.61 3.68
C GLY A 105 15.14 -1.70 3.15
N GLY A 106 14.14 -2.08 3.94
CA GLY A 106 13.12 -3.05 3.53
C GLY A 106 12.30 -2.61 2.32
N VAL A 107 11.90 -1.33 2.25
CA VAL A 107 11.19 -0.75 1.12
C VAL A 107 12.06 -0.80 -0.15
N VAL A 108 13.33 -0.40 -0.07
CA VAL A 108 14.26 -0.44 -1.21
C VAL A 108 14.45 -1.86 -1.72
N LEU A 109 14.68 -2.83 -0.82
CA LEU A 109 14.78 -4.24 -1.19
C LEU A 109 13.49 -4.74 -1.84
N GLY A 110 12.32 -4.40 -1.30
CA GLY A 110 11.03 -4.76 -1.87
C GLY A 110 10.83 -4.20 -3.27
N LEU A 111 11.24 -2.95 -3.51
CA LEU A 111 11.20 -2.33 -4.85
C LEU A 111 12.10 -3.05 -5.84
N ILE A 112 13.33 -3.42 -5.44
CA ILE A 112 14.26 -4.17 -6.29
C ILE A 112 13.66 -5.54 -6.65
N PHE A 113 13.15 -6.27 -5.66
CA PHE A 113 12.49 -7.55 -5.88
C PHE A 113 11.29 -7.42 -6.83
N THR A 114 10.42 -6.45 -6.59
CA THR A 114 9.26 -6.20 -7.44
C THR A 114 9.67 -5.85 -8.87
N ALA A 115 10.71 -5.03 -9.06
CA ALA A 115 11.22 -4.67 -10.37
C ALA A 115 11.78 -5.89 -11.13
N LEU A 116 12.50 -6.78 -10.44
CA LEU A 116 13.06 -7.99 -11.02
C LEU A 116 11.98 -9.01 -11.43
N PHE A 117 11.00 -9.23 -10.56
CA PHE A 117 9.98 -10.26 -10.78
C PHE A 117 8.74 -9.76 -11.53
N ARG A 118 8.60 -8.44 -11.74
CA ARG A 118 7.44 -7.85 -12.42
C ARG A 118 7.14 -8.51 -13.77
N ASN A 119 8.16 -8.69 -14.61
CA ASN A 119 7.96 -9.26 -15.94
C ASN A 119 7.55 -10.74 -15.87
N CYS A 120 8.07 -11.49 -14.91
CA CYS A 120 7.72 -12.89 -14.68
C CYS A 120 6.26 -13.01 -14.20
N LEU A 121 5.83 -12.15 -13.26
CA LEU A 121 4.47 -12.16 -12.72
C LEU A 121 3.43 -11.73 -13.76
N LEU A 122 3.74 -10.73 -14.60
CA LEU A 122 2.86 -10.32 -15.69
C LEU A 122 2.69 -11.44 -16.72
N TYR A 123 3.79 -12.09 -17.10
CA TYR A 123 3.71 -13.19 -18.06
C TYR A 123 2.88 -14.38 -17.55
N THR A 124 2.99 -14.72 -16.26
CA THR A 124 2.20 -15.81 -15.67
C THR A 124 0.72 -15.44 -15.53
N SER A 125 0.41 -14.16 -15.27
CA SER A 125 -0.97 -13.67 -15.21
C SER A 125 -1.64 -13.71 -16.57
N ASP A 126 -0.97 -13.20 -17.61
CA ASP A 126 -1.49 -13.23 -18.99
C ASP A 126 -1.71 -14.67 -19.47
N ALA A 127 -0.77 -15.59 -19.18
CA ALA A 127 -0.92 -17.00 -19.52
C ALA A 127 -2.08 -17.68 -18.76
N ALA A 128 -2.37 -17.27 -17.53
CA ALA A 128 -3.51 -17.77 -16.77
C ALA A 128 -4.85 -17.26 -17.32
N ASP A 129 -4.91 -16.02 -17.74
CA ASP A 129 -6.11 -15.42 -18.35
C ASP A 129 -6.41 -16.08 -19.71
N ASP A 130 -5.39 -16.34 -20.54
CA ASP A 130 -5.53 -17.08 -21.80
C ASP A 130 -6.05 -18.52 -21.59
N LEU A 131 -5.67 -19.17 -20.49
CA LEU A 131 -6.07 -20.54 -20.15
C LEU A 131 -7.53 -20.60 -19.67
N ILE A 132 -8.04 -19.53 -19.05
CA ILE A 132 -9.41 -19.45 -18.53
C ILE A 132 -10.37 -18.93 -19.61
N GLY A 133 -9.86 -18.40 -20.73
CA GLY A 133 -10.67 -17.91 -21.85
C GLY A 133 -11.55 -16.72 -21.49
N VAL A 134 -11.05 -15.87 -20.61
CA VAL A 134 -11.71 -14.59 -20.26
C VAL A 134 -11.21 -13.52 -21.23
N ASP A 135 -11.96 -13.34 -22.32
CA ASP A 135 -11.84 -12.20 -23.22
C ASP A 135 -12.52 -10.94 -22.64
#